data_b80e8183a5b600a9680a42ac5ddb102e
#
_entry.id   b80e8183a5b600a9680a42ac5ddb102e
#
_cell.length_a   1.000
_cell.length_b   1.000
_cell.length_c   1.000
_cell.angle_alpha   90.00
_cell.angle_beta   90.00
_cell.angle_gamma   90.00
#
_symmetry.space_group_name_H-M   'P 1'
#
loop_
_entity.id
_entity.type
_entity.pdbx_description
1 polymer ?
#
loop_
_entity_poly.entity_id
_entity_poly.type
_entity_poly.pdbx_seq_one_letter_code
_entity_poly.pdbx_strand_id
1 'polypeptide(L)'
;MATTTIEQQLNQAEWKPAILVKGETLYNWPFRPKISLKWLKNYLFGPIALIHAGFGLFTWFFLTPSLATMQTFAWDWITLIYLRNVGLLFLVTGSAHFWLYVRMGQGSDFQFNKQGLRENDPRFWFRNQTRENMFFGIVSGCGIWTLYEVLTYWM
;
A
#
# COMPACT_ATOMS: atom_id res chain seq x y z
N MET A 1 11.62 29.02 22.89
CA MET A 1 11.03 28.32 21.70
C MET A 1 11.93 27.19 21.12
N ALA A 2 13.26 27.20 21.29
CA ALA A 2 14.16 26.13 20.79
C ALA A 2 14.15 24.85 21.63
N THR A 3 13.86 24.93 22.92
CA THR A 3 13.84 23.78 23.84
C THR A 3 12.74 22.76 23.51
N THR A 4 11.55 23.22 23.10
CA THR A 4 10.43 22.35 22.73
C THR A 4 10.73 21.45 21.52
N THR A 5 11.55 21.94 20.59
CA THR A 5 11.90 21.21 19.37
C THR A 5 12.91 20.06 19.67
N ILE A 6 13.85 20.28 20.59
CA ILE A 6 14.85 19.29 20.97
C ILE A 6 14.21 18.18 21.80
N GLU A 7 13.34 18.51 22.76
CA GLU A 7 12.60 17.52 23.54
C GLU A 7 11.63 16.70 22.67
N GLN A 8 11.00 17.33 21.65
CA GLN A 8 10.19 16.60 20.68
C GLN A 8 11.03 15.66 19.82
N GLN A 9 12.25 16.04 19.43
CA GLN A 9 13.15 15.17 18.67
C GLN A 9 13.68 14.01 19.51
N LEU A 10 14.05 14.26 20.77
CA LEU A 10 14.49 13.21 21.71
C LEU A 10 13.36 12.22 22.00
N ASN A 11 12.14 12.69 22.23
CA ASN A 11 10.97 11.85 22.43
C ASN A 11 10.61 11.05 21.18
N GLN A 12 10.94 11.52 19.97
CA GLN A 12 10.75 10.77 18.73
C GLN A 12 11.81 9.68 18.53
N ALA A 13 13.06 9.94 18.90
CA ALA A 13 14.16 8.95 18.78
C ALA A 13 13.96 7.74 19.72
N GLU A 14 13.31 7.94 20.85
CA GLU A 14 13.04 6.88 21.83
C GLU A 14 11.67 6.21 21.65
N TRP A 15 10.79 6.76 20.79
CA TRP A 15 9.45 6.22 20.61
C TRP A 15 9.49 4.84 19.93
N LYS A 16 8.84 3.89 20.55
CA LYS A 16 8.63 2.53 20.02
C LYS A 16 7.14 2.20 20.11
N PRO A 17 6.58 1.48 19.13
CA PRO A 17 5.20 1.02 19.23
C PRO A 17 5.03 0.12 20.45
N ALA A 18 3.87 0.20 21.11
CA ALA A 18 3.56 -0.62 22.29
C ALA A 18 3.63 -2.10 21.98
N ILE A 19 3.29 -2.49 20.76
CA ILE A 19 3.34 -3.87 20.28
C ILE A 19 4.35 -3.96 19.14
N LEU A 20 5.44 -4.69 19.39
CA LEU A 20 6.43 -5.03 18.36
C LEU A 20 6.05 -6.35 17.70
N VAL A 21 5.69 -6.32 16.43
CA VAL A 21 5.47 -7.52 15.64
C VAL A 21 6.83 -8.14 15.30
N LYS A 22 7.19 -9.22 15.99
CA LYS A 22 8.38 -10.00 15.66
C LYS A 22 8.05 -10.92 14.50
N GLY A 23 8.56 -10.62 13.32
CA GLY A 23 8.49 -11.48 12.14
C GLY A 23 9.80 -12.25 11.92
N GLU A 24 9.69 -13.49 11.43
CA GLU A 24 10.85 -14.19 10.87
C GLU A 24 11.23 -13.48 9.56
N THR A 25 12.53 -13.27 9.32
CA THR A 25 13.01 -12.59 8.13
C THR A 25 13.56 -13.58 7.12
N LEU A 26 13.36 -13.32 5.81
CA LEU A 26 13.97 -14.09 4.74
C LEU A 26 15.51 -14.06 4.81
N TYR A 27 16.03 -12.88 5.16
CA TYR A 27 17.46 -12.64 5.23
C TYR A 27 17.99 -12.92 6.64
N ASN A 28 18.57 -14.10 6.81
CA ASN A 28 19.24 -14.48 8.06
C ASN A 28 20.74 -14.64 7.81
N TRP A 29 21.58 -14.06 8.66
CA TRP A 29 23.01 -14.32 8.65
C TRP A 29 23.43 -14.91 9.99
N PRO A 30 24.13 -16.06 10.04
CA PRO A 30 24.41 -16.97 8.91
C PRO A 30 23.13 -17.57 8.32
N PHE A 31 23.16 -17.89 7.01
CA PHE A 31 21.99 -18.39 6.27
C PHE A 31 21.43 -19.68 6.91
N ARG A 32 20.14 -19.65 7.23
CA ARG A 32 19.42 -20.77 7.87
C ARG A 32 18.27 -21.24 6.97
N PRO A 33 18.49 -22.26 6.13
CA PRO A 33 17.51 -22.67 5.10
C PRO A 33 16.15 -23.06 5.68
N LYS A 34 16.11 -23.69 6.86
CA LYS A 34 14.84 -24.07 7.53
C LYS A 34 13.99 -22.84 7.90
N ILE A 35 14.62 -21.76 8.36
CA ILE A 35 13.91 -20.52 8.72
C ILE A 35 13.43 -19.82 7.47
N SER A 36 14.26 -19.73 6.43
CA SER A 36 13.88 -19.14 5.13
C SER A 36 12.74 -19.92 4.46
N LEU A 37 12.77 -21.26 4.53
CA LEU A 37 11.69 -22.09 3.97
C LEU A 37 10.37 -21.94 4.75
N LYS A 38 10.44 -21.85 6.08
CA LYS A 38 9.27 -21.59 6.94
C LYS A 38 8.68 -20.21 6.64
N TRP A 39 9.54 -19.19 6.49
CA TRP A 39 9.11 -17.85 6.10
C TRP A 39 8.42 -17.87 4.72
N LEU A 40 9.03 -18.53 3.73
CA LEU A 40 8.47 -18.64 2.38
C LEU A 40 7.10 -19.35 2.38
N LYS A 41 6.97 -20.44 3.13
CA LYS A 41 5.69 -21.13 3.29
C LYS A 41 4.63 -20.21 3.89
N ASN A 42 4.95 -19.51 4.96
CA ASN A 42 4.02 -18.59 5.61
C ASN A 42 3.69 -17.37 4.72
N TYR A 43 4.66 -16.92 3.92
CA TYR A 43 4.46 -15.84 2.96
C TYR A 43 3.53 -16.25 1.81
N LEU A 44 3.69 -17.45 1.25
CA LEU A 44 2.88 -17.93 0.11
C LEU A 44 1.49 -18.44 0.53
N PHE A 45 1.38 -19.07 1.69
CA PHE A 45 0.15 -19.73 2.15
C PHE A 45 -0.44 -19.09 3.41
N GLY A 46 0.11 -17.98 3.86
CA GLY A 46 -0.44 -17.23 4.98
C GLY A 46 -1.77 -16.54 4.62
N PRO A 47 -2.60 -16.20 5.63
CA PRO A 47 -3.91 -15.58 5.39
C PRO A 47 -3.84 -14.34 4.51
N ILE A 48 -2.82 -13.51 4.69
CA ILE A 48 -2.62 -12.28 3.91
C ILE A 48 -2.35 -12.62 2.42
N ALA A 49 -1.50 -13.61 2.15
CA ALA A 49 -1.20 -14.04 0.78
C ALA A 49 -2.44 -14.62 0.09
N LEU A 50 -3.23 -15.43 0.81
CA LEU A 50 -4.46 -16.01 0.29
C LEU A 50 -5.51 -14.92 -0.02
N ILE A 51 -5.63 -13.91 0.83
CA ILE A 51 -6.50 -12.76 0.59
C ILE A 51 -6.06 -12.01 -0.68
N HIS A 52 -4.75 -11.74 -0.84
CA HIS A 52 -4.25 -11.08 -2.04
C HIS A 52 -4.42 -11.93 -3.30
N ALA A 53 -4.17 -13.23 -3.22
CA ALA A 53 -4.39 -14.16 -4.33
C ALA A 53 -5.88 -14.22 -4.71
N GLY A 54 -6.78 -14.33 -3.74
CA GLY A 54 -8.22 -14.29 -3.96
C GLY A 54 -8.68 -12.99 -4.60
N PHE A 55 -8.13 -11.86 -4.13
CA PHE A 55 -8.41 -10.55 -4.69
C PHE A 55 -7.88 -10.41 -6.14
N GLY A 56 -6.69 -10.93 -6.42
CA GLY A 56 -6.13 -10.99 -7.77
C GLY A 56 -6.98 -11.84 -8.72
N LEU A 57 -7.40 -13.03 -8.29
CA LEU A 57 -8.29 -13.91 -9.07
C LEU A 57 -9.65 -13.25 -9.32
N PHE A 58 -10.25 -12.64 -8.29
CA PHE A 58 -11.49 -11.90 -8.45
C PHE A 58 -11.35 -10.77 -9.49
N THR A 59 -10.29 -9.97 -9.39
CA THR A 59 -10.01 -8.89 -10.34
C THR A 59 -9.85 -9.43 -11.76
N TRP A 60 -9.11 -10.52 -11.93
CA TRP A 60 -8.88 -11.15 -13.22
C TRP A 60 -10.18 -11.65 -13.86
N PHE A 61 -10.97 -12.42 -13.12
CA PHE A 61 -12.16 -13.06 -13.70
C PHE A 61 -13.36 -12.13 -13.85
N PHE A 62 -13.51 -11.13 -12.99
CA PHE A 62 -14.72 -10.30 -12.93
C PHE A 62 -14.51 -8.85 -13.35
N LEU A 63 -13.31 -8.32 -13.23
CA LEU A 63 -13.03 -6.91 -13.45
C LEU A 63 -12.02 -6.66 -14.60
N THR A 64 -11.60 -7.69 -15.31
CA THR A 64 -10.67 -7.55 -16.44
C THR A 64 -11.42 -7.86 -17.74
N PRO A 65 -11.31 -7.03 -18.79
CA PRO A 65 -11.88 -7.32 -20.10
C PRO A 65 -11.31 -8.61 -20.69
N SER A 66 -12.00 -9.18 -21.70
CA SER A 66 -11.49 -10.39 -22.36
C SER A 66 -10.15 -10.14 -23.06
N LEU A 67 -9.27 -11.16 -23.09
CA LEU A 67 -7.99 -11.06 -23.77
C LEU A 67 -8.15 -10.66 -25.24
N ALA A 68 -9.19 -11.17 -25.92
CA ALA A 68 -9.47 -10.83 -27.31
C ALA A 68 -9.76 -9.33 -27.49
N THR A 69 -10.45 -8.68 -26.53
CA THR A 69 -10.70 -7.23 -26.54
C THR A 69 -9.41 -6.46 -26.35
N MET A 70 -8.51 -6.95 -25.49
CA MET A 70 -7.29 -6.24 -25.10
C MET A 70 -6.14 -6.36 -26.12
N GLN A 71 -6.25 -7.26 -27.11
CA GLN A 71 -5.28 -7.37 -28.21
C GLN A 71 -5.32 -6.19 -29.19
N THR A 72 -6.41 -5.46 -29.25
CA THR A 72 -6.54 -4.25 -30.07
C THR A 72 -6.39 -3.02 -29.20
N PHE A 73 -5.51 -2.08 -29.58
CA PHE A 73 -5.32 -0.86 -28.82
C PHE A 73 -6.57 0.04 -28.95
N ALA A 74 -7.35 0.16 -27.87
CA ALA A 74 -8.56 0.96 -27.84
C ALA A 74 -8.74 1.66 -26.47
N TRP A 75 -9.20 2.90 -26.48
CA TRP A 75 -9.30 3.71 -25.28
C TRP A 75 -10.42 3.27 -24.32
N ASP A 76 -11.41 2.56 -24.78
CA ASP A 76 -12.54 2.06 -23.99
C ASP A 76 -12.08 1.10 -22.89
N TRP A 77 -11.40 0.01 -23.24
CA TRP A 77 -10.91 -0.96 -22.28
C TRP A 77 -9.72 -0.42 -21.45
N ILE A 78 -8.87 0.45 -22.05
CA ILE A 78 -7.76 1.08 -21.31
C ILE A 78 -8.30 1.97 -20.19
N THR A 79 -9.31 2.80 -20.50
CA THR A 79 -9.98 3.63 -19.49
C THR A 79 -10.65 2.78 -18.42
N LEU A 80 -11.29 1.68 -18.81
CA LEU A 80 -11.94 0.77 -17.87
C LEU A 80 -10.94 0.15 -16.89
N ILE A 81 -9.76 -0.30 -17.36
CA ILE A 81 -8.68 -0.80 -16.50
C ILE A 81 -8.18 0.31 -15.56
N TYR A 82 -7.97 1.53 -16.07
CA TYR A 82 -7.55 2.64 -15.23
C TYR A 82 -8.57 2.94 -14.11
N LEU A 83 -9.85 3.05 -14.45
CA LEU A 83 -10.92 3.30 -13.47
C LEU A 83 -11.04 2.16 -12.46
N ARG A 84 -10.88 0.91 -12.91
CA ARG A 84 -10.81 -0.26 -12.03
C ARG A 84 -9.65 -0.13 -11.03
N ASN A 85 -8.45 0.19 -11.51
CA ASN A 85 -7.27 0.34 -10.66
C ASN A 85 -7.44 1.46 -9.63
N VAL A 86 -8.01 2.60 -10.04
CA VAL A 86 -8.37 3.70 -9.14
C VAL A 86 -9.42 3.24 -8.11
N GLY A 87 -10.48 2.55 -8.55
CA GLY A 87 -11.51 2.02 -7.65
C GLY A 87 -10.96 1.04 -6.61
N LEU A 88 -10.08 0.12 -7.03
CA LEU A 88 -9.42 -0.83 -6.14
C LEU A 88 -8.46 -0.14 -5.16
N LEU A 89 -7.73 0.87 -5.62
CA LEU A 89 -6.89 1.70 -4.75
C LEU A 89 -7.72 2.36 -3.65
N PHE A 90 -8.85 2.99 -4.02
CA PHE A 90 -9.74 3.62 -3.04
C PHE A 90 -10.35 2.59 -2.09
N LEU A 91 -10.79 1.45 -2.59
CA LEU A 91 -11.37 0.40 -1.76
C LEU A 91 -10.38 -0.07 -0.70
N VAL A 92 -9.17 -0.46 -1.10
CA VAL A 92 -8.17 -1.05 -0.19
C VAL A 92 -7.52 0.02 0.67
N THR A 93 -6.90 1.02 0.03
CA THR A 93 -6.13 2.05 0.76
C THR A 93 -7.05 3.02 1.49
N GLY A 94 -8.18 3.39 0.88
CA GLY A 94 -9.18 4.25 1.51
C GLY A 94 -9.83 3.61 2.73
N SER A 95 -10.17 2.32 2.66
CA SER A 95 -10.70 1.58 3.82
C SER A 95 -9.68 1.47 4.94
N ALA A 96 -8.43 1.17 4.61
CA ALA A 96 -7.34 1.13 5.59
C ALA A 96 -7.11 2.52 6.21
N HIS A 97 -7.07 3.58 5.39
CA HIS A 97 -6.94 4.95 5.88
C HIS A 97 -8.08 5.33 6.82
N PHE A 98 -9.32 5.06 6.42
CA PHE A 98 -10.49 5.33 7.24
C PHE A 98 -10.44 4.60 8.59
N TRP A 99 -10.11 3.31 8.57
CA TRP A 99 -10.04 2.49 9.78
C TRP A 99 -8.90 2.93 10.71
N LEU A 100 -7.70 3.13 10.15
CA LEU A 100 -6.49 3.38 10.95
C LEU A 100 -6.39 4.85 11.41
N TYR A 101 -6.74 5.81 10.56
CA TYR A 101 -6.51 7.23 10.82
C TYR A 101 -7.77 8.01 11.18
N VAL A 102 -8.92 7.67 10.59
CA VAL A 102 -10.16 8.40 10.89
C VAL A 102 -10.87 7.79 12.10
N ARG A 103 -11.06 6.48 12.10
CA ARG A 103 -11.69 5.78 13.24
C ARG A 103 -10.73 5.44 14.37
N MET A 104 -9.42 5.54 14.16
CA MET A 104 -8.40 5.11 15.12
C MET A 104 -8.67 3.69 15.68
N GLY A 105 -9.09 2.77 14.80
CA GLY A 105 -9.59 1.45 15.17
C GLY A 105 -8.59 0.55 15.89
N GLN A 106 -7.30 0.86 15.81
CA GLN A 106 -6.22 0.18 16.54
C GLN A 106 -5.59 1.09 17.62
N GLY A 107 -6.15 2.27 17.87
CA GLY A 107 -5.51 3.24 18.75
C GLY A 107 -4.10 3.60 18.28
N SER A 108 -3.17 3.69 19.22
CA SER A 108 -1.74 3.96 18.96
C SER A 108 -0.84 2.73 19.09
N ASP A 109 -1.39 1.56 19.39
CA ASP A 109 -0.60 0.36 19.76
C ASP A 109 0.35 -0.11 18.65
N PHE A 110 -0.07 0.04 17.39
CA PHE A 110 0.73 -0.34 16.21
C PHE A 110 1.27 0.86 15.43
N GLN A 111 1.13 2.06 15.97
CA GLN A 111 1.58 3.28 15.30
C GLN A 111 3.10 3.39 15.32
N PHE A 112 3.74 3.33 14.15
CA PHE A 112 5.19 3.50 14.00
C PHE A 112 5.64 4.95 13.97
N ASN A 113 4.78 5.86 13.53
CA ASN A 113 5.10 7.29 13.46
C ASN A 113 4.19 8.07 14.39
N LYS A 114 4.77 8.61 15.47
CA LYS A 114 4.05 9.39 16.47
C LYS A 114 3.39 10.66 15.93
N GLN A 115 3.97 11.26 14.87
CA GLN A 115 3.46 12.54 14.34
C GLN A 115 2.13 12.43 13.58
N GLY A 116 1.72 11.22 13.19
CA GLY A 116 0.54 11.05 12.35
C GLY A 116 0.70 11.66 10.95
N LEU A 117 -0.44 11.92 10.30
CA LEU A 117 -0.48 12.55 8.98
C LEU A 117 -0.33 14.07 9.12
N ARG A 118 0.47 14.66 8.25
CA ARG A 118 0.79 16.09 8.31
C ARG A 118 -0.23 16.91 7.54
N GLU A 119 -0.73 17.95 8.22
CA GLU A 119 -1.61 18.97 7.64
C GLU A 119 -0.94 20.33 7.70
N ASN A 120 -1.25 21.21 6.74
CA ASN A 120 -0.71 22.57 6.62
C ASN A 120 0.82 22.63 6.52
N ASP A 121 1.48 21.57 6.05
CA ASP A 121 2.92 21.50 5.92
C ASP A 121 3.35 21.96 4.50
N PRO A 122 4.19 23.02 4.38
CA PRO A 122 4.60 23.58 3.08
C PRO A 122 5.46 22.65 2.22
N ARG A 123 5.93 21.54 2.76
CA ARG A 123 6.69 20.52 2.01
C ARG A 123 5.80 19.73 1.06
N PHE A 124 4.50 19.75 1.23
CA PHE A 124 3.54 19.06 0.36
C PHE A 124 2.88 20.04 -0.61
N TRP A 125 2.71 19.66 -1.88
CA TRP A 125 2.08 20.50 -2.91
C TRP A 125 0.69 20.99 -2.49
N PHE A 126 -0.11 20.11 -1.88
CA PHE A 126 -1.45 20.45 -1.39
C PHE A 126 -1.43 20.90 0.08
N ARG A 127 -0.24 21.15 0.67
CA ARG A 127 -0.07 21.40 2.11
C ARG A 127 -0.68 20.32 3.00
N ASN A 128 -1.01 19.17 2.43
CA ASN A 128 -1.67 18.06 3.12
C ASN A 128 -1.13 16.75 2.58
N GLN A 129 -0.51 15.96 3.44
CA GLN A 129 0.12 14.70 3.10
C GLN A 129 -0.87 13.69 2.51
N THR A 130 -2.08 13.60 3.05
CA THR A 130 -3.10 12.67 2.57
C THR A 130 -3.53 13.01 1.16
N ARG A 131 -3.81 14.28 0.87
CA ARG A 131 -4.23 14.73 -0.47
C ARG A 131 -3.15 14.50 -1.50
N GLU A 132 -1.88 14.76 -1.13
CA GLU A 132 -0.76 14.53 -2.02
C GLU A 132 -0.55 13.06 -2.32
N ASN A 133 -0.59 12.21 -1.30
CA ASN A 133 -0.48 10.76 -1.47
C ASN A 133 -1.62 10.21 -2.33
N MET A 134 -2.86 10.68 -2.14
CA MET A 134 -4.00 10.31 -2.99
C MET A 134 -3.78 10.74 -4.44
N PHE A 135 -3.36 11.98 -4.67
CA PHE A 135 -3.12 12.50 -6.02
C PHE A 135 -2.07 11.67 -6.75
N PHE A 136 -0.90 11.47 -6.15
CA PHE A 136 0.15 10.67 -6.76
C PHE A 136 -0.20 9.19 -6.87
N GLY A 137 -0.95 8.64 -5.92
CA GLY A 137 -1.48 7.29 -6.01
C GLY A 137 -2.39 7.10 -7.23
N ILE A 138 -3.27 8.06 -7.51
CA ILE A 138 -4.18 8.03 -8.66
C ILE A 138 -3.40 8.28 -9.96
N VAL A 139 -2.68 9.40 -10.05
CA VAL A 139 -2.06 9.83 -11.31
C VAL A 139 -0.85 8.96 -11.67
N SER A 140 0.12 8.86 -10.77
CA SER A 140 1.36 8.11 -11.03
C SER A 140 1.18 6.62 -10.77
N GLY A 141 0.64 6.24 -9.61
CA GLY A 141 0.49 4.84 -9.22
C GLY A 141 -0.43 4.07 -10.17
N CYS A 142 -1.69 4.47 -10.28
CA CYS A 142 -2.65 3.81 -11.16
C CYS A 142 -2.31 4.02 -12.63
N GLY A 143 -1.74 5.18 -13.03
CA GLY A 143 -1.32 5.44 -14.39
C GLY A 143 -0.21 4.51 -14.85
N ILE A 144 0.87 4.37 -14.09
CA ILE A 144 1.99 3.47 -14.39
C ILE A 144 1.53 2.00 -14.37
N TRP A 145 0.71 1.62 -13.39
CA TRP A 145 0.16 0.27 -13.31
C TRP A 145 -0.70 -0.06 -14.52
N THR A 146 -1.58 0.85 -14.92
CA THR A 146 -2.41 0.68 -16.12
C THR A 146 -1.56 0.58 -17.38
N LEU A 147 -0.54 1.42 -17.54
CA LEU A 147 0.39 1.35 -18.66
C LEU A 147 1.08 -0.02 -18.72
N TYR A 148 1.54 -0.54 -17.58
CA TYR A 148 2.15 -1.86 -17.49
C TYR A 148 1.19 -2.98 -17.93
N GLU A 149 -0.05 -2.96 -17.46
CA GLU A 149 -1.07 -3.92 -17.86
C GLU A 149 -1.39 -3.83 -19.35
N VAL A 150 -1.57 -2.61 -19.86
CA VAL A 150 -1.84 -2.38 -21.31
C VAL A 150 -0.73 -2.96 -22.17
N LEU A 151 0.52 -2.70 -21.83
CA LEU A 151 1.66 -3.25 -22.57
C LEU A 151 1.73 -4.78 -22.48
N THR A 152 1.41 -5.34 -21.32
CA THR A 152 1.43 -6.81 -21.12
C THR A 152 0.35 -7.53 -21.90
N TYR A 153 -0.83 -6.94 -22.03
CA TYR A 153 -1.96 -7.58 -22.73
C TYR A 153 -1.94 -7.36 -24.23
N TRP A 154 -1.32 -6.26 -24.66
CA TRP A 154 -1.19 -5.94 -26.09
C TRP A 154 -0.07 -6.75 -26.78
N MET A 155 0.99 -7.11 -26.07
CA MET A 155 2.07 -7.98 -26.59
C MET A 155 1.62 -9.43 -26.76
#